data_04734905db4c31d49753599793468594
#
_entry.id   04734905db4c31d49753599793468594
#
_cell.length_a   1.000
_cell.length_b   1.000
_cell.length_c   1.000
_cell.angle_alpha   90.00
_cell.angle_beta   90.00
_cell.angle_gamma   90.00
#
_symmetry.space_group_name_H-M   'P 1'
#
loop_
_entity.id
_entity.type
_entity.pdbx_description
1 polymer ?
#
loop_
_entity_poly.entity_id
_entity_poly.type
_entity_poly.pdbx_seq_one_letter_code
_entity_poly.pdbx_strand_id
1 'polypeptide(L)'
;MKKSSLNTITKDLKFVYSENKSISIVFHDNHTLSGVVGELNSNLKELEKLSGSNIYFRGNSIIIKGNQQKNEAVKRAIVFLTEQFKSNGSLEKKDIVSSLDTFMLEEQNKDNHQSLDYIIKT
;
A
#
# COMPACT_ATOMS: atom_id res chain seq x y z
N MET A 1 12.77 16.86 12.56
CA MET A 1 12.58 16.98 11.14
C MET A 1 11.79 15.90 10.55
N LYS A 2 10.60 16.25 10.20
CA LYS A 2 9.70 15.27 9.63
C LYS A 2 10.17 14.73 8.31
N LYS A 3 10.83 15.57 7.54
CA LYS A 3 11.34 15.15 6.26
C LYS A 3 12.41 14.08 6.40
N SER A 4 13.18 14.17 7.46
CA SER A 4 14.22 13.17 7.69
C SER A 4 13.62 11.79 7.86
N SER A 5 12.54 11.73 8.63
CA SER A 5 11.88 10.46 8.88
C SER A 5 11.37 9.85 7.60
N LEU A 6 10.67 10.66 6.81
CA LEU A 6 10.14 10.19 5.55
C LEU A 6 11.25 9.80 4.60
N ASN A 7 12.31 10.59 4.59
CA ASN A 7 13.43 10.28 3.71
C ASN A 7 14.09 8.97 4.09
N THR A 8 14.15 8.70 5.39
CA THR A 8 14.72 7.45 5.85
C THR A 8 13.92 6.26 5.33
N ILE A 9 12.60 6.35 5.44
CA ILE A 9 11.73 5.29 4.95
C ILE A 9 11.87 5.15 3.44
N THR A 10 11.88 6.27 2.76
CA THR A 10 12.00 6.27 1.31
C THR A 10 13.34 5.73 0.84
N LYS A 11 14.39 5.97 1.63
CA LYS A 11 15.71 5.44 1.26
C LYS A 11 15.75 3.93 1.33
N ASP A 12 14.98 3.35 2.24
CA ASP A 12 14.95 1.89 2.37
C ASP A 12 14.15 1.23 1.28
N LEU A 13 13.41 2.00 0.52
CA LEU A 13 12.55 1.48 -0.54
C LEU A 13 12.93 2.12 -1.85
N LYS A 14 12.85 1.33 -2.91
CA LYS A 14 13.07 1.83 -4.24
C LYS A 14 11.85 1.52 -5.07
N PHE A 15 11.35 2.51 -5.79
CA PHE A 15 10.15 2.34 -6.60
C PHE A 15 10.53 2.29 -8.06
N VAL A 16 10.06 1.26 -8.75
CA VAL A 16 10.33 1.08 -10.17
C VAL A 16 9.01 0.97 -10.90
N TYR A 17 8.81 1.83 -11.87
CA TYR A 17 7.60 1.87 -12.66
C TYR A 17 7.90 1.24 -14.01
N SER A 18 7.09 0.29 -14.44
CA SER A 18 7.31 -0.34 -15.72
C SER A 18 6.36 0.25 -16.75
N GLU A 19 6.60 -0.11 -18.01
CA GLU A 19 5.82 0.45 -19.11
C GLU A 19 4.36 0.09 -19.02
N ASN A 20 4.06 -1.07 -18.48
CA ASN A 20 2.66 -1.50 -18.35
C ASN A 20 2.03 -0.94 -17.08
N LYS A 21 2.70 0.03 -16.47
CA LYS A 21 2.20 0.76 -15.30
C LYS A 21 2.17 -0.04 -14.01
N SER A 22 2.79 -1.20 -14.01
CA SER A 22 2.96 -1.90 -12.76
C SER A 22 4.04 -1.19 -11.93
N ILE A 23 3.97 -1.36 -10.64
CA ILE A 23 4.91 -0.74 -9.72
C ILE A 23 5.62 -1.84 -8.96
N SER A 24 6.94 -1.75 -8.91
CA SER A 24 7.75 -2.65 -8.09
C SER A 24 8.33 -1.86 -6.94
N ILE A 25 8.15 -2.34 -5.74
CA ILE A 25 8.72 -1.71 -4.55
C ILE A 25 9.83 -2.63 -4.07
N VAL A 26 11.06 -2.17 -4.19
CA VAL A 26 12.23 -2.97 -3.83
C VAL A 26 12.60 -2.64 -2.40
N PHE A 27 12.73 -3.69 -1.58
CA PHE A 27 13.10 -3.54 -0.19
C PHE A 27 14.57 -3.89 -0.03
N HIS A 28 15.30 -3.07 0.70
CA HIS A 28 16.69 -3.36 1.01
C HIS A 28 16.83 -4.26 2.22
N ASP A 29 15.79 -4.27 3.05
CA ASP A 29 15.82 -5.03 4.30
C ASP A 29 14.80 -6.16 4.22
N ASN A 30 15.29 -7.38 4.20
CA ASN A 30 14.41 -8.55 4.10
C ASN A 30 13.51 -8.72 5.32
N HIS A 31 13.99 -8.30 6.47
CA HIS A 31 13.18 -8.38 7.68
C HIS A 31 11.94 -7.50 7.53
N THR A 32 12.13 -6.30 7.02
CA THR A 32 11.03 -5.39 6.80
C THR A 32 10.08 -5.92 5.73
N LEU A 33 10.64 -6.43 4.65
CA LEU A 33 9.81 -7.01 3.60
C LEU A 33 8.95 -8.14 4.15
N SER A 34 9.56 -9.02 4.91
CA SER A 34 8.86 -10.15 5.49
C SER A 34 7.74 -9.69 6.41
N GLY A 35 8.00 -8.66 7.20
CA GLY A 35 6.98 -8.11 8.09
C GLY A 35 5.81 -7.51 7.35
N VAL A 36 6.09 -6.81 6.27
CA VAL A 36 5.05 -6.18 5.48
C VAL A 36 4.23 -7.21 4.72
N VAL A 37 4.91 -8.20 4.14
CA VAL A 37 4.25 -9.29 3.40
C VAL A 37 3.34 -10.11 4.31
N GLY A 38 3.84 -10.35 5.51
CA GLY A 38 3.08 -11.12 6.48
C GLY A 38 3.24 -12.60 6.31
N GLU A 39 2.81 -13.31 7.32
CA GLU A 39 2.93 -14.76 7.35
C GLU A 39 2.10 -15.35 6.23
N LEU A 40 2.72 -16.22 5.43
CA LEU A 40 2.04 -16.86 4.30
C LEU A 40 1.43 -15.84 3.34
N ASN A 41 2.08 -14.68 3.23
CA ASN A 41 1.62 -13.61 2.35
C ASN A 41 0.27 -13.04 2.75
N SER A 42 -0.12 -13.20 4.01
CA SER A 42 -1.47 -12.86 4.43
C SER A 42 -1.77 -11.38 4.25
N ASN A 43 -0.78 -10.52 4.49
CA ASN A 43 -1.01 -9.08 4.36
C ASN A 43 -1.18 -8.68 2.90
N LEU A 44 -0.38 -9.25 2.02
CA LEU A 44 -0.53 -8.95 0.60
C LEU A 44 -1.84 -9.48 0.04
N LYS A 45 -2.26 -10.65 0.52
CA LYS A 45 -3.54 -11.20 0.09
C LYS A 45 -4.70 -10.31 0.52
N GLU A 46 -4.60 -9.78 1.72
CA GLU A 46 -5.63 -8.87 2.20
C GLU A 46 -5.65 -7.58 1.38
N LEU A 47 -4.47 -7.05 1.08
CA LEU A 47 -4.40 -5.86 0.24
C LEU A 47 -4.99 -6.11 -1.15
N GLU A 48 -4.71 -7.28 -1.72
CA GLU A 48 -5.29 -7.64 -3.00
C GLU A 48 -6.81 -7.65 -2.95
N LYS A 49 -7.32 -8.27 -1.92
CA LYS A 49 -8.75 -8.42 -1.75
C LYS A 49 -9.41 -7.05 -1.61
N LEU A 50 -8.82 -6.19 -0.82
CA LEU A 50 -9.41 -4.89 -0.53
C LEU A 50 -9.26 -3.91 -1.68
N SER A 51 -8.15 -3.97 -2.40
CA SER A 51 -7.86 -2.99 -3.43
C SER A 51 -8.33 -3.39 -4.82
N GLY A 52 -8.40 -4.68 -5.07
CA GLY A 52 -8.69 -5.15 -6.40
C GLY A 52 -7.50 -5.20 -7.32
N SER A 53 -6.31 -4.85 -6.82
CA SER A 53 -5.09 -4.94 -7.60
C SER A 53 -4.44 -6.29 -7.37
N ASN A 54 -3.67 -6.76 -8.35
CA ASN A 54 -2.82 -7.92 -8.16
C ASN A 54 -1.57 -7.50 -7.42
N ILE A 55 -1.29 -8.15 -6.31
CA ILE A 55 -0.14 -7.82 -5.49
C ILE A 55 0.58 -9.10 -5.11
N TYR A 56 1.87 -9.17 -5.40
CA TYR A 56 2.65 -10.34 -5.03
C TYR A 56 4.08 -9.90 -4.80
N PHE A 57 4.89 -10.78 -4.20
CA PHE A 57 6.27 -10.42 -4.03
C PHE A 57 7.14 -11.41 -4.79
N ARG A 58 8.31 -10.93 -5.14
CA ARG A 58 9.25 -11.72 -5.92
C ARG A 58 10.63 -11.24 -5.54
N GLY A 59 11.43 -12.16 -4.98
CA GLY A 59 12.71 -11.76 -4.47
C GLY A 59 12.55 -10.76 -3.35
N ASN A 60 13.12 -9.59 -3.52
CA ASN A 60 13.04 -8.54 -2.53
C ASN A 60 12.08 -7.43 -2.92
N SER A 61 11.18 -7.71 -3.84
CA SER A 61 10.28 -6.69 -4.34
C SER A 61 8.82 -7.09 -4.16
N ILE A 62 7.98 -6.09 -3.88
CA ILE A 62 6.54 -6.26 -3.94
C ILE A 62 6.09 -5.65 -5.27
N ILE A 63 5.32 -6.41 -6.02
CA ILE A 63 4.91 -6.00 -7.36
C ILE A 63 3.41 -5.78 -7.36
N ILE A 64 2.97 -4.63 -7.87
CA ILE A 64 1.58 -4.23 -7.90
C ILE A 64 1.16 -4.08 -9.36
N LYS A 65 0.14 -4.82 -9.76
CA LYS A 65 -0.41 -4.73 -11.11
C LYS A 65 -1.90 -4.46 -11.04
N GLY A 66 -2.33 -3.48 -11.78
CA GLY A 66 -3.73 -3.09 -11.80
C GLY A 66 -3.82 -1.77 -12.52
N ASN A 67 -4.93 -1.07 -12.33
CA ASN A 67 -5.00 0.23 -12.97
C ASN A 67 -4.13 1.21 -12.19
N GLN A 68 -3.79 2.30 -12.85
CA GLN A 68 -2.81 3.22 -12.33
C GLN A 68 -3.22 3.84 -11.00
N GLN A 69 -4.47 4.21 -10.87
CA GLN A 69 -4.95 4.83 -9.64
C GLN A 69 -4.88 3.88 -8.47
N LYS A 70 -5.30 2.65 -8.69
CA LYS A 70 -5.26 1.65 -7.63
C LYS A 70 -3.82 1.31 -7.27
N ASN A 71 -2.96 1.22 -8.28
CA ASN A 71 -1.56 0.91 -8.02
C ASN A 71 -0.91 1.96 -7.15
N GLU A 72 -1.20 3.23 -7.40
CA GLU A 72 -0.65 4.29 -6.59
C GLU A 72 -1.19 4.24 -5.16
N ALA A 73 -2.47 3.94 -5.01
CA ALA A 73 -3.06 3.82 -3.68
C ALA A 73 -2.41 2.67 -2.91
N VAL A 74 -2.22 1.54 -3.58
CA VAL A 74 -1.58 0.39 -2.93
C VAL A 74 -0.13 0.71 -2.60
N LYS A 75 0.56 1.41 -3.47
CA LYS A 75 1.94 1.81 -3.19
C LYS A 75 2.00 2.63 -1.89
N ARG A 76 1.12 3.62 -1.77
CA ARG A 76 1.10 4.43 -0.56
C ARG A 76 0.74 3.61 0.66
N ALA A 77 -0.18 2.67 0.50
CA ALA A 77 -0.54 1.79 1.60
C ALA A 77 0.66 0.98 2.05
N ILE A 78 1.44 0.45 1.11
CA ILE A 78 2.62 -0.34 1.46
C ILE A 78 3.67 0.52 2.14
N VAL A 79 3.85 1.75 1.69
CA VAL A 79 4.76 2.66 2.37
C VAL A 79 4.30 2.91 3.80
N PHE A 80 3.01 3.13 3.98
CA PHE A 80 2.45 3.32 5.31
C PHE A 80 2.69 2.09 6.20
N LEU A 81 2.45 0.92 5.65
CA LEU A 81 2.66 -0.32 6.42
C LEU A 81 4.13 -0.54 6.74
N THR A 82 5.01 -0.18 5.83
CA THR A 82 6.43 -0.26 6.11
C THR A 82 6.80 0.63 7.29
N GLU A 83 6.25 1.82 7.30
CA GLU A 83 6.50 2.75 8.38
C GLU A 83 5.95 2.22 9.71
N GLN A 84 4.74 1.67 9.66
CA GLN A 84 4.13 1.09 10.86
C GLN A 84 4.93 -0.09 11.38
N PHE A 85 5.39 -0.95 10.48
CA PHE A 85 6.18 -2.09 10.89
C PHE A 85 7.49 -1.65 11.54
N LYS A 86 8.13 -0.65 10.97
CA LYS A 86 9.38 -0.16 11.54
C LYS A 86 9.17 0.47 12.90
N SER A 87 8.05 1.12 13.10
CA SER A 87 7.76 1.76 14.37
C SER A 87 7.35 0.76 15.44
N ASN A 88 6.52 -0.21 15.07
CA ASN A 88 5.87 -1.07 16.06
C ASN A 88 6.43 -2.48 16.10
N GLY A 89 7.19 -2.88 15.08
CA GLY A 89 7.75 -4.22 15.04
C GLY A 89 6.79 -5.29 14.56
N SER A 90 5.55 -4.94 14.30
CA SER A 90 4.57 -5.90 13.80
C SER A 90 3.43 -5.16 13.16
N LEU A 91 2.63 -5.90 12.39
CA LEU A 91 1.43 -5.37 11.78
C LEU A 91 0.25 -6.23 12.15
N GLU A 92 -0.88 -5.58 12.37
CA GLU A 92 -2.13 -6.28 12.63
C GLU A 92 -3.05 -6.07 11.45
N LYS A 93 -4.10 -6.88 11.40
CA LYS A 93 -5.03 -6.79 10.30
C LYS A 93 -5.65 -5.40 10.18
N LYS A 94 -5.91 -4.77 11.30
CA LYS A 94 -6.48 -3.42 11.29
C LYS A 94 -5.54 -2.42 10.63
N ASP A 95 -4.24 -2.65 10.71
CA ASP A 95 -3.29 -1.77 10.04
C ASP A 95 -3.43 -1.88 8.54
N ILE A 96 -3.64 -3.10 8.05
CA ILE A 96 -3.81 -3.31 6.61
C ILE A 96 -5.05 -2.60 6.11
N VAL A 97 -6.15 -2.77 6.82
CA VAL A 97 -7.40 -2.13 6.44
C VAL A 97 -7.25 -0.62 6.49
N SER A 98 -6.66 -0.11 7.56
CA SER A 98 -6.48 1.33 7.71
C SER A 98 -5.64 1.95 6.62
N SER A 99 -4.62 1.23 6.17
CA SER A 99 -3.73 1.78 5.16
C SER A 99 -4.49 2.08 3.88
N LEU A 100 -5.36 1.18 3.48
CA LEU A 100 -6.15 1.39 2.27
C LEU A 100 -7.31 2.33 2.51
N ASP A 101 -7.94 2.23 3.66
CA ASP A 101 -9.03 3.15 3.98
C ASP A 101 -8.59 4.58 3.85
N THR A 102 -7.39 4.88 4.35
CA THR A 102 -6.87 6.23 4.31
C THR A 102 -6.75 6.73 2.88
N PHE A 103 -6.15 5.93 2.03
CA PHE A 103 -5.84 6.38 0.67
C PHE A 103 -6.99 6.16 -0.29
N MET A 104 -7.72 5.09 -0.12
CA MET A 104 -8.86 4.81 -0.99
C MET A 104 -10.02 5.74 -0.70
N LEU A 105 -10.16 6.17 0.53
CA LEU A 105 -11.21 7.13 0.87
C LEU A 105 -11.02 8.46 0.15
N GLU A 106 -9.78 8.88 0.02
CA GLU A 106 -9.51 10.11 -0.70
C GLU A 106 -9.96 10.01 -2.14
N GLU A 107 -9.66 8.88 -2.76
CA GLU A 107 -10.07 8.67 -4.13
C GLU A 107 -11.57 8.56 -4.25
N GLN A 108 -12.16 7.83 -3.33
CA GLN A 108 -13.59 7.68 -3.33
C GLN A 108 -14.31 9.01 -3.10
N ASN A 109 -13.72 9.85 -2.29
CA ASN A 109 -14.32 11.16 -2.07
C ASN A 109 -14.37 11.96 -3.35
N LYS A 110 -13.37 11.86 -4.18
CA LYS A 110 -13.38 12.54 -5.47
C LYS A 110 -14.47 11.99 -6.37
N ASP A 111 -14.57 10.69 -6.40
CA ASP A 111 -15.58 10.04 -7.23
C ASP A 111 -16.94 10.19 -6.65
N ASN A 112 -17.01 10.22 -5.34
CA ASN A 112 -18.26 10.09 -4.63
C ASN A 112 -18.93 11.38 -4.29
N HIS A 113 -18.45 12.48 -4.79
CA HIS A 113 -19.24 13.68 -4.63
C HIS A 113 -20.64 13.43 -5.16
N GLN A 114 -20.70 12.77 -6.29
CA GLN A 114 -21.98 12.41 -6.85
C GLN A 114 -22.65 11.30 -6.09
N SER A 115 -21.86 10.32 -5.70
CA SER A 115 -22.41 9.18 -4.99
C SER A 115 -22.93 9.55 -3.62
N LEU A 116 -22.24 10.46 -2.95
CA LEU A 116 -22.68 10.92 -1.65
C LEU A 116 -24.02 11.62 -1.76
N ASP A 117 -24.18 12.45 -2.78
CA ASP A 117 -25.44 13.09 -3.00
C ASP A 117 -26.54 12.07 -3.23
N TYR A 118 -26.21 11.07 -3.99
CA TYR A 118 -27.15 10.01 -4.28
C TYR A 118 -27.56 9.26 -3.01
N ILE A 119 -26.59 8.95 -2.18
CA ILE A 119 -26.86 8.21 -0.95
C ILE A 119 -27.66 9.04 0.02
N ILE A 120 -27.36 10.30 0.10
CA ILE A 120 -28.07 11.18 1.00
C ILE A 120 -29.54 11.29 0.63
N LYS A 121 -29.82 11.22 -0.63
CA LYS A 121 -31.19 11.29 -1.09
C LYS A 121 -32.03 10.09 -0.69
N THR A 122 -31.36 8.99 -0.48
CA THR A 122 -32.07 7.82 -0.04
C THR A 122 -32.11 7.75 1.46
#